data_95dd7f31799c866b352d897a5709db52
#
_entry.id   95dd7f31799c866b352d897a5709db52
#
_cell.length_a   1.000
_cell.length_b   1.000
_cell.length_c   1.000
_cell.angle_alpha   90.00
_cell.angle_beta   90.00
_cell.angle_gamma   90.00
#
_symmetry.space_group_name_H-M   'P 1'
#
loop_
_entity.id
_entity.type
_entity.pdbx_description
1 polymer ?
#
loop_
_entity_poly.entity_id
_entity_poly.type
_entity_poly.pdbx_seq_one_letter_code
_entity_poly.pdbx_strand_id
1 'polypeptide(L)'
;MKFPRSRRLRRPLLVPAALAALAALAPGALAAAPTDLPAPEQGLNLLVVGIDSRKGLTEKEKERFRLGGKECDCTDVMMLVHVSAENDRVDVVSLPRDSLTSFPDQHRDRRTGKLHAAHQAKINGAWSEGGSSFTVETVESMTGLPVHRYLEIDFRRFMDTVDRVDGGVPICTEKALKDPATGIDLQPGTKPVGGGEALQYVRSRKADGQMDFGRIKKQQKFVVNTLERLREGVLDDPGRLRDFAKTLRGTGVTDRGISATELLQLAWRLRDLPPDRTEFATVPVRGFNPDIAGVGSTLGWDEEGAAEVFRRLREDRPLPAADEVAPSKISVAAYRPAPGASLICP
;
A
#
# COMPACT_ATOMS: atom_id res chain seq x y z
N MET A 1 -35.09 -68.62 51.18
CA MET A 1 -33.92 -68.20 50.47
C MET A 1 -33.92 -66.67 50.43
N LYS A 2 -33.14 -66.04 51.26
CA LYS A 2 -33.05 -64.56 51.41
C LYS A 2 -31.65 -64.12 50.97
N PHE A 3 -31.57 -63.28 49.94
CA PHE A 3 -30.30 -62.64 49.48
C PHE A 3 -30.02 -61.46 50.33
N PRO A 4 -28.73 -61.19 50.75
CA PRO A 4 -28.38 -60.01 51.50
C PRO A 4 -28.09 -58.83 50.57
N ARG A 5 -28.55 -57.66 50.95
CA ARG A 5 -28.31 -56.37 50.32
C ARG A 5 -26.87 -55.93 50.57
N SER A 6 -26.06 -55.75 49.50
CA SER A 6 -24.75 -55.13 49.56
C SER A 6 -24.85 -53.61 49.69
N ARG A 7 -24.28 -53.09 50.78
CA ARG A 7 -24.06 -51.66 51.01
C ARG A 7 -23.02 -51.12 50.03
N ARG A 8 -23.43 -50.19 49.16
CA ARG A 8 -22.50 -49.40 48.34
C ARG A 8 -21.80 -48.34 49.22
N LEU A 9 -20.51 -48.50 49.44
CA LEU A 9 -19.64 -47.49 49.95
C LEU A 9 -19.49 -46.36 48.93
N ARG A 10 -19.91 -45.14 49.28
CA ARG A 10 -19.62 -43.93 48.53
C ARG A 10 -18.15 -43.61 48.75
N ARG A 11 -17.30 -43.76 47.71
CA ARG A 11 -15.97 -43.19 47.65
C ARG A 11 -16.09 -41.69 47.35
N PRO A 12 -15.35 -40.77 48.03
CA PRO A 12 -15.29 -39.38 47.63
C PRO A 12 -14.50 -39.28 46.31
N LEU A 13 -15.07 -38.60 45.33
CA LEU A 13 -14.42 -38.18 44.12
C LEU A 13 -13.32 -37.15 44.47
N LEU A 14 -12.09 -37.63 44.52
CA LEU A 14 -10.92 -36.79 44.37
C LEU A 14 -10.87 -36.40 42.89
N VAL A 15 -11.36 -35.20 42.58
CA VAL A 15 -11.14 -34.52 41.30
C VAL A 15 -9.67 -34.16 41.25
N PRO A 16 -8.93 -34.64 40.26
CA PRO A 16 -7.49 -34.33 40.19
C PRO A 16 -7.29 -32.88 39.83
N ALA A 17 -6.42 -32.23 40.56
CA ALA A 17 -5.86 -30.92 40.34
C ALA A 17 -4.97 -30.83 39.06
N ALA A 18 -5.27 -31.64 38.04
CA ALA A 18 -4.55 -31.70 36.77
C ALA A 18 -5.19 -30.85 35.65
N LEU A 19 -6.36 -30.23 35.85
CA LEU A 19 -6.97 -29.33 34.89
C LEU A 19 -6.62 -27.86 35.09
N ALA A 20 -5.88 -27.50 36.15
CA ALA A 20 -5.42 -26.13 36.37
C ALA A 20 -4.09 -25.79 35.70
N ALA A 21 -3.39 -26.76 35.11
CA ALA A 21 -2.09 -26.52 34.45
C ALA A 21 -2.19 -26.38 32.92
N LEU A 22 -3.35 -26.61 32.30
CA LEU A 22 -3.57 -26.37 30.86
C LEU A 22 -4.20 -25.00 30.55
N ALA A 23 -4.59 -24.25 31.58
CA ALA A 23 -5.07 -22.87 31.38
C ALA A 23 -3.95 -21.82 31.36
N ALA A 24 -2.69 -22.24 31.52
CA ALA A 24 -1.52 -21.34 31.52
C ALA A 24 -0.74 -21.34 30.19
N LEU A 25 -1.23 -22.03 29.18
CA LEU A 25 -0.80 -21.92 27.79
C LEU A 25 -1.92 -21.27 26.94
N ALA A 26 -2.58 -20.27 27.52
CA ALA A 26 -3.27 -19.29 26.69
C ALA A 26 -2.24 -18.67 25.74
N PRO A 27 -2.62 -18.36 24.48
CA PRO A 27 -1.77 -17.59 23.57
C PRO A 27 -1.64 -16.15 24.08
N GLY A 28 -1.06 -16.00 25.24
CA GLY A 28 -0.91 -14.77 25.97
C GLY A 28 0.41 -14.07 25.75
N ALA A 29 0.91 -14.10 24.50
CA ALA A 29 2.10 -13.32 24.17
C ALA A 29 1.90 -12.39 22.96
N LEU A 30 0.65 -12.27 22.48
CA LEU A 30 0.23 -11.14 21.63
C LEU A 30 -0.63 -10.15 22.42
N ALA A 31 -0.80 -10.37 23.72
CA ALA A 31 -1.41 -9.40 24.60
C ALA A 31 -0.41 -8.26 24.85
N ALA A 32 -0.75 -7.10 24.29
CA ALA A 32 -0.25 -5.80 24.68
C ALA A 32 1.28 -5.61 24.63
N ALA A 33 1.90 -5.72 23.44
CA ALA A 33 2.90 -4.75 23.13
C ALA A 33 2.20 -3.36 23.14
N PRO A 34 2.78 -2.33 23.79
CA PRO A 34 2.21 -1.00 23.70
C PRO A 34 1.98 -0.67 22.24
N THR A 35 0.77 -0.26 21.90
CA THR A 35 0.41 0.03 20.51
C THR A 35 1.00 1.39 20.20
N ASP A 36 2.19 1.43 19.60
CA ASP A 36 2.81 2.67 19.13
C ASP A 36 2.09 3.23 17.89
N LEU A 37 1.24 2.40 17.24
CA LEU A 37 0.46 2.83 16.09
C LEU A 37 -0.61 3.86 16.52
N PRO A 38 -0.58 5.08 15.98
CA PRO A 38 -1.60 6.08 16.27
C PRO A 38 -3.01 5.54 16.01
N ALA A 39 -3.95 5.92 16.83
CA ALA A 39 -5.37 5.68 16.63
C ALA A 39 -6.10 7.02 16.69
N PRO A 40 -5.93 7.90 15.67
CA PRO A 40 -6.59 9.19 15.62
C PRO A 40 -8.11 9.01 15.53
N GLU A 41 -8.86 9.92 16.15
CA GLU A 41 -10.33 9.90 16.12
C GLU A 41 -10.92 9.94 14.70
N GLN A 42 -10.15 10.46 13.75
CA GLN A 42 -10.53 10.58 12.33
C GLN A 42 -9.81 9.56 11.44
N GLY A 43 -9.42 8.42 11.99
CA GLY A 43 -8.74 7.37 11.25
C GLY A 43 -7.24 7.62 11.01
N LEU A 44 -6.55 6.60 10.51
CA LEU A 44 -5.11 6.57 10.28
C LEU A 44 -4.78 6.83 8.81
N ASN A 45 -3.97 7.84 8.53
CA ASN A 45 -3.43 8.08 7.19
C ASN A 45 -1.99 7.57 7.08
N LEU A 46 -1.76 6.64 6.15
CA LEU A 46 -0.46 6.08 5.80
C LEU A 46 -0.12 6.48 4.36
N LEU A 47 1.03 7.13 4.15
CA LEU A 47 1.55 7.39 2.82
C LEU A 47 2.50 6.25 2.41
N VAL A 48 2.14 5.53 1.36
CA VAL A 48 2.96 4.46 0.77
C VAL A 48 3.60 5.00 -0.50
N VAL A 49 4.93 4.92 -0.60
CA VAL A 49 5.66 5.36 -1.79
C VAL A 49 6.57 4.25 -2.32
N GLY A 50 6.59 4.12 -3.64
CA GLY A 50 7.54 3.28 -4.35
C GLY A 50 8.60 4.12 -5.04
N ILE A 51 9.88 3.87 -4.74
CA ILE A 51 11.00 4.62 -5.29
C ILE A 51 11.77 3.81 -6.34
N ASP A 52 12.22 4.47 -7.43
CA ASP A 52 13.12 3.88 -8.42
C ASP A 52 14.57 3.88 -7.87
N SER A 53 14.77 3.09 -6.82
CA SER A 53 16.12 2.79 -6.33
C SER A 53 16.47 1.34 -6.63
N ARG A 54 17.64 1.15 -7.23
CA ARG A 54 18.16 -0.15 -7.67
C ARG A 54 19.26 -0.66 -6.74
N LYS A 55 19.41 -0.02 -5.60
CA LYS A 55 20.38 -0.40 -4.58
C LYS A 55 20.12 -1.85 -4.11
N GLY A 56 21.19 -2.64 -4.02
CA GLY A 56 21.09 -4.04 -3.61
C GLY A 56 20.65 -5.02 -4.70
N LEU A 57 20.39 -4.56 -5.94
CA LEU A 57 20.17 -5.43 -7.10
C LEU A 57 21.48 -5.80 -7.77
N THR A 58 21.60 -7.08 -8.16
CA THR A 58 22.73 -7.58 -8.97
C THR A 58 22.56 -7.15 -10.43
N GLU A 59 23.65 -7.10 -11.19
CA GLU A 59 23.60 -6.78 -12.63
C GLU A 59 22.76 -7.79 -13.39
N LYS A 60 22.79 -9.09 -13.01
CA LYS A 60 21.93 -10.12 -13.61
C LYS A 60 20.45 -9.85 -13.40
N GLU A 61 20.05 -9.37 -12.21
CA GLU A 61 18.65 -8.99 -11.93
C GLU A 61 18.25 -7.75 -12.70
N LYS A 62 19.13 -6.75 -12.78
CA LYS A 62 18.89 -5.53 -13.57
C LYS A 62 18.67 -5.86 -15.06
N GLU A 63 19.50 -6.72 -15.61
CA GLU A 63 19.36 -7.18 -16.99
C GLU A 63 18.07 -8.00 -17.19
N ARG A 64 17.87 -9.04 -16.36
CA ARG A 64 16.72 -9.94 -16.43
C ARG A 64 15.40 -9.23 -16.34
N PHE A 65 15.26 -8.25 -15.44
CA PHE A 65 14.01 -7.53 -15.20
C PHE A 65 13.95 -6.17 -15.88
N ARG A 66 14.87 -5.92 -16.82
CA ARG A 66 14.96 -4.67 -17.58
C ARG A 66 14.94 -3.42 -16.69
N LEU A 67 15.82 -3.43 -15.71
CA LEU A 67 16.02 -2.31 -14.78
C LEU A 67 17.21 -1.44 -15.19
N GLY A 68 17.61 -1.48 -16.47
CA GLY A 68 18.67 -0.65 -17.03
C GLY A 68 18.27 0.83 -17.15
N GLY A 69 19.22 1.66 -17.56
CA GLY A 69 19.05 3.11 -17.69
C GLY A 69 19.42 3.89 -16.42
N LYS A 70 19.21 5.20 -16.44
CA LYS A 70 19.49 6.09 -15.31
C LYS A 70 18.40 5.96 -14.25
N GLU A 71 18.78 5.78 -12.99
CA GLU A 71 17.86 5.92 -11.86
C GLU A 71 17.28 7.32 -11.85
N CYS A 72 15.97 7.44 -11.68
CA CYS A 72 15.36 8.77 -11.62
C CYS A 72 15.50 9.39 -10.24
N ASP A 73 15.84 8.59 -9.22
CA ASP A 73 15.89 9.06 -7.84
C ASP A 73 14.58 9.79 -7.47
N CYS A 74 13.46 9.16 -7.80
CA CYS A 74 12.12 9.73 -7.71
C CYS A 74 11.09 8.68 -7.28
N THR A 75 9.92 9.12 -6.88
CA THR A 75 8.81 8.24 -6.54
C THR A 75 7.95 7.94 -7.76
N ASP A 76 7.83 6.66 -8.09
CA ASP A 76 6.98 6.19 -9.21
C ASP A 76 5.57 5.76 -8.77
N VAL A 77 5.39 5.51 -7.48
CA VAL A 77 4.12 5.14 -6.84
C VAL A 77 3.92 6.04 -5.64
N MET A 78 2.74 6.60 -5.52
CA MET A 78 2.27 7.29 -4.31
C MET A 78 0.82 6.88 -4.05
N MET A 79 0.56 6.31 -2.88
CA MET A 79 -0.78 5.94 -2.42
C MET A 79 -0.99 6.47 -1.01
N LEU A 80 -2.04 7.27 -0.85
CA LEU A 80 -2.53 7.65 0.46
C LEU A 80 -3.55 6.61 0.90
N VAL A 81 -3.25 5.89 1.97
CA VAL A 81 -4.09 4.85 2.56
C VAL A 81 -4.73 5.43 3.81
N HIS A 82 -6.04 5.49 3.82
CA HIS A 82 -6.83 5.88 4.99
C HIS A 82 -7.48 4.64 5.59
N VAL A 83 -7.25 4.42 6.86
CA VAL A 83 -7.91 3.37 7.65
C VAL A 83 -8.87 4.06 8.59
N SER A 84 -10.16 3.73 8.52
CA SER A 84 -11.18 4.32 9.39
C SER A 84 -10.87 4.12 10.87
N ALA A 85 -11.35 5.00 11.72
CA ALA A 85 -11.14 4.94 13.16
C ALA A 85 -11.61 3.60 13.76
N GLU A 86 -12.74 3.10 13.27
CA GLU A 86 -13.33 1.82 13.67
C GLU A 86 -12.64 0.59 13.04
N ASN A 87 -11.68 0.80 12.12
CA ASN A 87 -10.99 -0.25 11.34
C ASN A 87 -11.95 -1.11 10.48
N ASP A 88 -13.06 -0.57 10.07
CA ASP A 88 -14.11 -1.24 9.28
C ASP A 88 -14.09 -0.84 7.79
N ARG A 89 -13.20 0.08 7.39
CA ARG A 89 -13.01 0.56 6.02
C ARG A 89 -11.56 0.94 5.76
N VAL A 90 -11.10 0.70 4.54
CA VAL A 90 -9.83 1.20 4.03
C VAL A 90 -10.04 1.86 2.67
N ASP A 91 -9.66 3.11 2.56
CA ASP A 91 -9.68 3.87 1.31
C ASP A 91 -8.25 4.11 0.81
N VAL A 92 -8.01 3.83 -0.47
CA VAL A 92 -6.69 3.99 -1.10
C VAL A 92 -6.80 4.98 -2.25
N VAL A 93 -6.18 6.14 -2.09
CA VAL A 93 -6.15 7.17 -3.14
C VAL A 93 -4.75 7.23 -3.76
N SER A 94 -4.66 6.84 -5.03
CA SER A 94 -3.42 6.96 -5.80
C SER A 94 -3.21 8.41 -6.24
N LEU A 95 -2.00 8.93 -6.00
CA LEU A 95 -1.57 10.26 -6.43
C LEU A 95 -0.68 10.10 -7.67
N PRO A 96 -1.10 10.56 -8.87
CA PRO A 96 -0.28 10.44 -10.06
C PRO A 96 1.05 11.17 -9.90
N ARG A 97 2.15 10.50 -10.19
CA ARG A 97 3.51 11.01 -9.98
C ARG A 97 3.81 12.32 -10.73
N ASP A 98 3.12 12.57 -11.84
CA ASP A 98 3.28 13.77 -12.66
C ASP A 98 2.33 14.92 -12.24
N SER A 99 1.66 14.80 -11.08
CA SER A 99 0.82 15.87 -10.52
C SER A 99 1.65 17.12 -10.28
N LEU A 100 1.13 18.28 -10.71
CA LEU A 100 1.77 19.57 -10.49
C LEU A 100 1.69 19.93 -9.01
N THR A 101 2.80 20.38 -8.46
CA THR A 101 2.91 20.95 -7.12
C THR A 101 3.82 22.17 -7.12
N SER A 102 3.85 22.88 -6.00
CA SER A 102 4.80 23.98 -5.76
C SER A 102 5.63 23.65 -4.54
N PHE A 103 6.95 23.61 -4.70
CA PHE A 103 7.86 23.47 -3.58
C PHE A 103 8.10 24.83 -2.93
N PRO A 104 8.16 24.90 -1.59
CA PRO A 104 8.33 26.15 -0.86
C PRO A 104 9.71 26.75 -1.07
N ASP A 105 9.84 28.02 -0.74
CA ASP A 105 11.14 28.70 -0.67
C ASP A 105 12.01 28.11 0.47
N GLN A 106 13.34 28.21 0.31
CA GLN A 106 14.33 27.80 1.29
C GLN A 106 14.30 26.30 1.67
N HIS A 107 13.68 25.40 0.85
CA HIS A 107 13.84 23.99 1.08
C HIS A 107 15.25 23.52 0.69
N ARG A 108 15.77 22.54 1.43
CA ARG A 108 17.13 22.04 1.26
C ARG A 108 17.16 20.79 0.38
N ASP A 109 17.88 20.87 -0.73
CA ASP A 109 18.16 19.71 -1.57
C ASP A 109 19.02 18.69 -0.81
N ARG A 110 18.55 17.46 -0.69
CA ARG A 110 19.18 16.41 0.11
C ARG A 110 20.51 15.91 -0.45
N ARG A 111 20.75 16.08 -1.76
CA ARG A 111 21.97 15.61 -2.43
C ARG A 111 23.07 16.66 -2.40
N THR A 112 22.70 17.91 -2.61
CA THR A 112 23.65 19.01 -2.74
C THR A 112 23.79 19.85 -1.48
N GLY A 113 22.80 19.76 -0.56
CA GLY A 113 22.69 20.61 0.61
C GLY A 113 22.35 22.07 0.30
N LYS A 114 22.14 22.42 -0.97
CA LYS A 114 21.79 23.79 -1.38
C LYS A 114 20.34 24.11 -1.02
N LEU A 115 20.10 25.38 -0.72
CA LEU A 115 18.75 25.90 -0.58
C LEU A 115 18.20 26.26 -1.96
N HIS A 116 16.97 25.85 -2.24
CA HIS A 116 16.24 26.18 -3.45
C HIS A 116 15.23 27.29 -3.17
N ALA A 117 15.03 28.17 -4.14
CA ALA A 117 13.91 29.10 -4.16
C ALA A 117 12.60 28.33 -4.44
N ALA A 118 11.47 28.94 -4.09
CA ALA A 118 10.16 28.39 -4.43
C ALA A 118 10.04 28.14 -5.95
N HIS A 119 9.56 26.97 -6.34
CA HIS A 119 9.38 26.62 -7.74
C HIS A 119 8.28 25.57 -7.95
N GLN A 120 7.77 25.51 -9.18
CA GLN A 120 6.84 24.46 -9.59
C GLN A 120 7.59 23.18 -9.92
N ALA A 121 7.00 22.05 -9.58
CA ALA A 121 7.58 20.72 -9.78
C ALA A 121 6.47 19.66 -9.98
N LYS A 122 6.91 18.46 -10.33
CA LYS A 122 6.07 17.26 -10.22
C LYS A 122 6.16 16.70 -8.80
N ILE A 123 5.07 16.16 -8.28
CA ILE A 123 5.04 15.62 -6.91
C ILE A 123 6.13 14.55 -6.67
N ASN A 124 6.48 13.76 -7.70
CA ASN A 124 7.51 12.74 -7.59
C ASN A 124 8.92 13.30 -7.37
N GLY A 125 9.15 14.59 -7.67
CA GLY A 125 10.39 15.30 -7.40
C GLY A 125 10.62 15.55 -5.92
N ALA A 126 9.59 15.56 -5.09
CA ALA A 126 9.71 15.85 -3.67
C ALA A 126 10.73 14.92 -2.97
N TRP A 127 10.69 13.62 -3.31
CA TRP A 127 11.64 12.68 -2.73
C TRP A 127 13.07 12.90 -3.20
N SER A 128 13.26 13.22 -4.48
CA SER A 128 14.61 13.50 -5.02
C SER A 128 15.23 14.76 -4.43
N GLU A 129 14.43 15.77 -4.14
CA GLU A 129 14.92 17.04 -3.60
C GLU A 129 15.05 17.01 -2.07
N GLY A 130 14.02 16.61 -1.34
CA GLY A 130 14.02 16.69 0.11
C GLY A 130 13.88 15.35 0.85
N GLY A 131 13.76 14.22 0.12
CA GLY A 131 13.63 12.90 0.73
C GLY A 131 12.24 12.64 1.33
N SER A 132 12.19 11.68 2.25
CA SER A 132 10.93 11.15 2.81
C SER A 132 10.12 12.22 3.55
N SER A 133 10.76 13.03 4.40
CA SER A 133 10.08 14.10 5.17
C SER A 133 9.46 15.14 4.25
N PHE A 134 10.22 15.61 3.26
CA PHE A 134 9.73 16.59 2.30
C PHE A 134 8.62 16.03 1.40
N THR A 135 8.67 14.73 1.09
CA THR A 135 7.57 14.04 0.38
C THR A 135 6.29 14.05 1.22
N VAL A 136 6.38 13.76 2.51
CA VAL A 136 5.26 13.82 3.44
C VAL A 136 4.69 15.23 3.50
N GLU A 137 5.53 16.25 3.75
CA GLU A 137 5.12 17.65 3.81
C GLU A 137 4.45 18.12 2.51
N THR A 138 4.98 17.70 1.35
CA THR A 138 4.39 18.00 0.04
C THR A 138 3.00 17.40 -0.10
N VAL A 139 2.82 16.13 0.27
CA VAL A 139 1.52 15.47 0.21
C VAL A 139 0.53 16.11 1.19
N GLU A 140 0.95 16.42 2.41
CA GLU A 140 0.12 17.12 3.40
C GLU A 140 -0.33 18.49 2.89
N SER A 141 0.60 19.25 2.28
CA SER A 141 0.29 20.57 1.70
C SER A 141 -0.73 20.47 0.56
N MET A 142 -0.63 19.45 -0.30
CA MET A 142 -1.52 19.27 -1.44
C MET A 142 -2.90 18.74 -1.06
N THR A 143 -2.98 17.91 -0.01
CA THR A 143 -4.20 17.20 0.37
C THR A 143 -4.92 17.81 1.57
N GLY A 144 -4.21 18.58 2.38
CA GLY A 144 -4.69 19.07 3.68
C GLY A 144 -4.96 17.95 4.69
N LEU A 145 -4.40 16.75 4.47
CA LEU A 145 -4.54 15.60 5.36
C LEU A 145 -3.24 15.36 6.13
N PRO A 146 -3.29 15.14 7.45
CA PRO A 146 -2.11 14.72 8.18
C PRO A 146 -1.68 13.31 7.75
N VAL A 147 -0.40 13.11 7.49
CA VAL A 147 0.20 11.80 7.24
C VAL A 147 0.74 11.28 8.57
N HIS A 148 0.09 10.28 9.14
CA HIS A 148 0.47 9.73 10.45
C HIS A 148 1.64 8.76 10.35
N ARG A 149 1.71 7.99 9.24
CA ARG A 149 2.78 7.02 8.96
C ARG A 149 3.21 7.07 7.51
N TYR A 150 4.46 6.68 7.28
CA TYR A 150 5.10 6.66 5.98
C TYR A 150 5.76 5.30 5.74
N LEU A 151 5.54 4.72 4.56
CA LEU A 151 6.15 3.48 4.11
C LEU A 151 6.82 3.69 2.76
N GLU A 152 8.13 3.46 2.70
CA GLU A 152 8.93 3.55 1.48
C GLU A 152 9.40 2.17 1.03
N ILE A 153 9.19 1.85 -0.24
CA ILE A 153 9.52 0.56 -0.82
C ILE A 153 10.37 0.78 -2.08
N ASP A 154 11.62 0.32 -2.07
CA ASP A 154 12.50 0.24 -3.23
C ASP A 154 12.29 -1.08 -4.02
N PHE A 155 12.92 -1.20 -5.18
CA PHE A 155 12.78 -2.37 -6.03
C PHE A 155 13.25 -3.66 -5.37
N ARG A 156 14.35 -3.63 -4.60
CA ARG A 156 14.84 -4.82 -3.89
C ARG A 156 13.83 -5.31 -2.88
N ARG A 157 13.34 -4.42 -2.05
CA ARG A 157 12.32 -4.74 -1.03
C ARG A 157 11.01 -5.18 -1.62
N PHE A 158 10.57 -4.51 -2.69
CA PHE A 158 9.36 -4.94 -3.40
C PHE A 158 9.50 -6.40 -3.84
N MET A 159 10.61 -6.75 -4.50
CA MET A 159 10.84 -8.12 -4.97
C MET A 159 10.91 -9.11 -3.80
N ASP A 160 11.68 -8.79 -2.76
CA ASP A 160 11.82 -9.64 -1.57
C ASP A 160 10.48 -9.85 -0.84
N THR A 161 9.66 -8.82 -0.79
CA THR A 161 8.32 -8.89 -0.16
C THR A 161 7.41 -9.82 -0.94
N VAL A 162 7.36 -9.67 -2.27
CA VAL A 162 6.53 -10.52 -3.13
C VAL A 162 7.02 -11.98 -3.10
N ASP A 163 8.32 -12.21 -3.07
CA ASP A 163 8.90 -13.57 -3.01
C ASP A 163 8.63 -14.27 -1.66
N ARG A 164 8.15 -13.54 -0.63
CA ARG A 164 7.68 -14.12 0.64
C ARG A 164 6.21 -14.51 0.65
N VAL A 165 5.50 -14.19 -0.42
CA VAL A 165 4.10 -14.62 -0.59
C VAL A 165 4.09 -16.04 -1.16
N ASP A 166 3.65 -17.00 -0.37
CA ASP A 166 3.60 -18.41 -0.78
C ASP A 166 2.78 -18.59 -2.07
N GLY A 167 3.39 -19.28 -3.05
CA GLY A 167 2.78 -19.50 -4.36
C GLY A 167 2.73 -18.26 -5.27
N GLY A 168 3.33 -17.15 -4.85
CA GLY A 168 3.35 -15.90 -5.60
C GLY A 168 2.04 -15.10 -5.54
N VAL A 169 2.05 -13.89 -6.08
CA VAL A 169 0.87 -13.03 -6.15
C VAL A 169 0.16 -13.24 -7.47
N PRO A 170 -1.16 -13.53 -7.49
CA PRO A 170 -1.91 -13.66 -8.73
C PRO A 170 -2.04 -12.31 -9.42
N ILE A 171 -1.70 -12.27 -10.69
CA ILE A 171 -2.02 -11.17 -11.60
C ILE A 171 -2.89 -11.68 -12.73
N CYS A 172 -3.83 -10.89 -13.19
CA CYS A 172 -4.75 -11.28 -14.23
C CYS A 172 -4.92 -10.20 -15.30
N THR A 173 -5.09 -10.63 -16.54
CA THR A 173 -5.29 -9.75 -17.69
C THR A 173 -6.32 -10.36 -18.63
N GLU A 174 -7.23 -9.53 -19.13
CA GLU A 174 -8.24 -9.95 -20.11
C GLU A 174 -7.66 -10.10 -21.51
N LYS A 175 -6.59 -9.36 -21.81
CA LYS A 175 -5.89 -9.34 -23.11
C LYS A 175 -4.41 -9.59 -22.87
N ALA A 176 -3.71 -10.05 -23.92
CA ALA A 176 -2.26 -10.16 -23.87
C ALA A 176 -1.63 -8.82 -23.46
N LEU A 177 -0.76 -8.86 -22.46
CA LEU A 177 -0.07 -7.69 -21.92
C LEU A 177 1.41 -7.81 -22.21
N LYS A 178 1.88 -7.03 -23.17
CA LYS A 178 3.28 -7.02 -23.57
C LYS A 178 3.85 -5.62 -23.52
N ASP A 179 4.87 -5.41 -22.68
CA ASP A 179 5.59 -4.14 -22.57
C ASP A 179 7.09 -4.38 -22.75
N PRO A 180 7.65 -4.05 -23.94
CA PRO A 180 9.07 -4.21 -24.20
C PRO A 180 9.99 -3.40 -23.25
N ALA A 181 9.47 -2.31 -22.68
CA ALA A 181 10.26 -1.46 -21.77
C ALA A 181 10.52 -2.13 -20.44
N THR A 182 9.55 -2.89 -19.92
CA THR A 182 9.69 -3.62 -18.65
C THR A 182 10.04 -5.09 -18.86
N GLY A 183 9.81 -5.63 -20.07
CA GLY A 183 10.02 -7.02 -20.39
C GLY A 183 8.87 -7.95 -20.01
N ILE A 184 7.76 -7.41 -19.48
CA ILE A 184 6.57 -8.22 -19.18
C ILE A 184 5.94 -8.76 -20.47
N ASP A 185 5.57 -10.03 -20.48
CA ASP A 185 4.85 -10.69 -21.57
C ASP A 185 3.88 -11.72 -20.98
N LEU A 186 2.62 -11.34 -20.87
CA LEU A 186 1.56 -12.15 -20.26
C LEU A 186 0.48 -12.47 -21.30
N GLN A 187 0.04 -13.72 -21.31
CA GLN A 187 -1.16 -14.14 -22.01
C GLN A 187 -2.41 -13.81 -21.19
N PRO A 188 -3.60 -13.73 -21.80
CA PRO A 188 -4.85 -13.58 -21.07
C PRO A 188 -5.04 -14.68 -20.03
N GLY A 189 -5.64 -14.33 -18.89
CA GLY A 189 -5.89 -15.23 -17.78
C GLY A 189 -5.21 -14.78 -16.48
N THR A 190 -5.21 -15.66 -15.48
CA THR A 190 -4.60 -15.45 -14.15
C THR A 190 -3.31 -16.25 -14.03
N LYS A 191 -2.26 -15.61 -13.54
CA LYS A 191 -0.95 -16.22 -13.34
C LYS A 191 -0.36 -15.74 -12.01
N PRO A 192 0.12 -16.65 -11.14
CA PRO A 192 0.94 -16.26 -10.01
C PRO A 192 2.33 -15.81 -10.46
N VAL A 193 2.84 -14.71 -9.88
CA VAL A 193 4.15 -14.15 -10.20
C VAL A 193 5.00 -13.96 -8.95
N GLY A 194 6.30 -14.13 -9.10
CA GLY A 194 7.30 -13.75 -8.10
C GLY A 194 7.73 -12.29 -8.25
N GLY A 195 8.61 -11.84 -7.35
CA GLY A 195 8.99 -10.44 -7.19
C GLY A 195 9.48 -9.74 -8.44
N GLY A 196 10.32 -10.38 -9.25
CA GLY A 196 10.86 -9.79 -10.46
C GLY A 196 9.80 -9.56 -11.54
N GLU A 197 8.93 -10.55 -11.79
CA GLU A 197 7.84 -10.43 -12.77
C GLU A 197 6.75 -9.47 -12.28
N ALA A 198 6.45 -9.49 -10.98
CA ALA A 198 5.57 -8.52 -10.34
C ALA A 198 6.07 -7.09 -10.54
N LEU A 199 7.38 -6.84 -10.36
CA LEU A 199 7.99 -5.52 -10.58
C LEU A 199 7.87 -5.09 -12.05
N GLN A 200 8.04 -6.00 -13.00
CA GLN A 200 7.80 -5.71 -14.42
C GLN A 200 6.33 -5.32 -14.68
N TYR A 201 5.38 -6.04 -14.06
CA TYR A 201 3.94 -5.80 -14.20
C TYR A 201 3.53 -4.42 -13.68
N VAL A 202 3.88 -4.10 -12.43
CA VAL A 202 3.48 -2.82 -11.80
C VAL A 202 4.16 -1.60 -12.41
N ARG A 203 5.23 -1.78 -13.21
CA ARG A 203 5.93 -0.73 -13.94
C ARG A 203 5.43 -0.58 -15.39
N SER A 204 4.69 -1.54 -15.94
CA SER A 204 4.28 -1.53 -17.35
C SER A 204 3.32 -0.39 -17.68
N ARG A 205 3.57 0.33 -18.78
CA ARG A 205 2.79 1.49 -19.25
C ARG A 205 2.26 1.36 -20.66
N LYS A 206 3.00 0.69 -21.53
CA LYS A 206 2.75 0.71 -22.98
C LYS A 206 1.79 -0.36 -23.46
N ALA A 207 1.42 -1.28 -22.57
CA ALA A 207 0.72 -2.50 -22.94
C ALA A 207 -0.79 -2.32 -23.20
N ASP A 208 -1.43 -1.29 -22.67
CA ASP A 208 -2.88 -1.12 -22.67
C ASP A 208 -3.37 0.23 -23.24
N GLY A 209 -2.47 1.05 -23.74
CA GLY A 209 -2.80 2.38 -24.29
C GLY A 209 -3.23 3.41 -23.24
N GLN A 210 -3.33 3.03 -21.96
CA GLN A 210 -3.74 3.92 -20.87
C GLN A 210 -2.56 4.65 -20.20
N MET A 211 -1.34 4.44 -20.69
CA MET A 211 -0.13 5.11 -20.21
C MET A 211 0.06 4.98 -18.69
N ASP A 212 0.21 6.09 -18.00
CA ASP A 212 0.43 6.13 -16.55
C ASP A 212 -0.80 5.74 -15.75
N PHE A 213 -2.00 6.05 -16.20
CA PHE A 213 -3.24 5.65 -15.52
C PHE A 213 -3.48 4.14 -15.56
N GLY A 214 -3.13 3.48 -16.67
CA GLY A 214 -3.12 2.02 -16.74
C GLY A 214 -2.12 1.38 -15.78
N ARG A 215 -0.96 2.02 -15.56
CA ARG A 215 0.00 1.60 -14.55
C ARG A 215 -0.59 1.71 -13.14
N ILE A 216 -1.22 2.83 -12.80
CA ILE A 216 -1.88 3.04 -11.50
C ILE A 216 -2.93 1.95 -11.24
N LYS A 217 -3.79 1.64 -12.22
CA LYS A 217 -4.77 0.55 -12.08
C LYS A 217 -4.12 -0.81 -11.83
N LYS A 218 -3.03 -1.13 -12.52
CA LYS A 218 -2.25 -2.35 -12.28
C LYS A 218 -1.65 -2.40 -10.89
N GLN A 219 -1.18 -1.27 -10.37
CA GLN A 219 -0.66 -1.16 -9.01
C GLN A 219 -1.77 -1.37 -7.96
N GLN A 220 -2.94 -0.75 -8.13
CA GLN A 220 -4.11 -0.96 -7.26
C GLN A 220 -4.53 -2.43 -7.26
N LYS A 221 -4.70 -3.02 -8.44
CA LYS A 221 -5.04 -4.44 -8.60
C LYS A 221 -4.01 -5.36 -7.96
N PHE A 222 -2.73 -5.06 -8.11
CA PHE A 222 -1.64 -5.82 -7.50
C PHE A 222 -1.70 -5.77 -5.96
N VAL A 223 -1.95 -4.59 -5.38
CA VAL A 223 -2.08 -4.44 -3.92
C VAL A 223 -3.22 -5.31 -3.38
N VAL A 224 -4.41 -5.25 -4.00
CA VAL A 224 -5.56 -6.06 -3.56
C VAL A 224 -5.24 -7.56 -3.62
N ASN A 225 -4.70 -8.03 -4.74
CA ASN A 225 -4.39 -9.46 -4.90
C ASN A 225 -3.26 -9.93 -3.97
N THR A 226 -2.34 -9.03 -3.60
CA THR A 226 -1.34 -9.31 -2.57
C THR A 226 -2.00 -9.47 -1.20
N LEU A 227 -2.91 -8.56 -0.83
CA LEU A 227 -3.62 -8.62 0.45
C LEU A 227 -4.48 -9.89 0.57
N GLU A 228 -5.20 -10.27 -0.49
CA GLU A 228 -5.99 -11.51 -0.49
C GLU A 228 -5.09 -12.73 -0.33
N ARG A 229 -3.97 -12.78 -1.05
CA ARG A 229 -3.03 -13.89 -0.94
C ARG A 229 -2.38 -13.99 0.45
N LEU A 230 -2.12 -12.84 1.09
CA LEU A 230 -1.63 -12.80 2.47
C LEU A 230 -2.65 -13.32 3.46
N ARG A 231 -3.93 -13.01 3.27
CA ARG A 231 -5.04 -13.55 4.10
C ARG A 231 -5.10 -15.07 4.05
N GLU A 232 -4.93 -15.65 2.86
CA GLU A 232 -5.01 -17.09 2.66
C GLU A 232 -3.85 -17.88 3.29
N GLY A 233 -2.69 -17.26 3.54
CA GLY A 233 -1.51 -18.03 3.90
C GLY A 233 -0.54 -17.44 4.93
N VAL A 234 -0.64 -16.15 5.23
CA VAL A 234 0.36 -15.45 6.05
C VAL A 234 -0.25 -14.88 7.34
N LEU A 235 -1.48 -14.34 7.27
CA LEU A 235 -2.07 -13.64 8.41
C LEU A 235 -2.38 -14.59 9.58
N ASP A 236 -2.66 -15.86 9.32
CA ASP A 236 -2.94 -16.87 10.35
C ASP A 236 -1.69 -17.45 11.01
N ASP A 237 -0.49 -17.18 10.46
CA ASP A 237 0.80 -17.60 11.01
C ASP A 237 1.61 -16.40 11.52
N PRO A 238 1.71 -16.20 12.85
CA PRO A 238 2.44 -15.07 13.42
C PRO A 238 3.93 -15.02 13.05
N GLY A 239 4.54 -16.18 12.76
CA GLY A 239 5.94 -16.27 12.33
C GLY A 239 6.12 -15.73 10.91
N ARG A 240 5.30 -16.21 9.99
CA ARG A 240 5.30 -15.76 8.59
C ARG A 240 4.93 -14.28 8.47
N LEU A 241 3.91 -13.85 9.21
CA LEU A 241 3.51 -12.44 9.25
C LEU A 241 4.65 -11.53 9.73
N ARG A 242 5.37 -11.96 10.79
CA ARG A 242 6.54 -11.22 11.29
C ARG A 242 7.65 -11.14 10.25
N ASP A 243 7.94 -12.25 9.55
CA ASP A 243 9.00 -12.27 8.53
C ASP A 243 8.61 -11.45 7.30
N PHE A 244 7.33 -11.48 6.91
CA PHE A 244 6.79 -10.61 5.87
C PHE A 244 6.92 -9.11 6.25
N ALA A 245 6.49 -8.72 7.45
CA ALA A 245 6.58 -7.34 7.93
C ALA A 245 8.03 -6.82 8.01
N LYS A 246 9.01 -7.69 8.27
CA LYS A 246 10.43 -7.30 8.22
C LYS A 246 10.88 -6.88 6.82
N THR A 247 10.34 -7.48 5.75
CA THR A 247 10.68 -7.11 4.36
C THR A 247 10.14 -5.72 4.00
N LEU A 248 9.01 -5.34 4.59
CA LEU A 248 8.38 -4.03 4.39
C LEU A 248 9.00 -2.91 5.22
N ARG A 249 9.94 -3.23 6.14
CA ARG A 249 10.61 -2.19 6.93
C ARG A 249 11.26 -1.16 6.01
N GLY A 250 10.68 0.04 6.00
CA GLY A 250 11.11 1.15 5.16
C GLY A 250 12.56 1.60 5.41
N THR A 251 13.18 2.21 4.39
CA THR A 251 14.47 2.89 4.49
C THR A 251 14.29 4.39 4.75
N GLY A 252 13.05 4.89 4.62
CA GLY A 252 12.78 6.31 4.79
C GLY A 252 13.24 6.80 6.15
N VAL A 253 14.17 7.74 6.15
CA VAL A 253 14.60 8.42 7.37
C VAL A 253 13.61 9.54 7.64
N THR A 254 12.51 9.20 8.26
CA THR A 254 11.51 10.15 8.76
C THR A 254 11.05 9.69 10.13
N ASP A 255 10.71 10.63 11.00
CA ASP A 255 10.10 10.38 12.30
C ASP A 255 8.72 9.69 12.21
N ARG A 256 8.09 9.74 11.03
CA ARG A 256 6.81 9.10 10.72
C ARG A 256 6.94 7.73 10.05
N GLY A 257 8.14 7.17 9.96
CA GLY A 257 8.35 5.83 9.38
C GLY A 257 7.59 4.74 10.14
N ILE A 258 6.78 3.95 9.42
CA ILE A 258 6.08 2.83 10.06
C ILE A 258 7.05 1.70 10.39
N SER A 259 6.99 1.21 11.61
CA SER A 259 7.80 0.08 12.07
C SER A 259 7.20 -1.27 11.66
N ALA A 260 8.01 -2.33 11.68
CA ALA A 260 7.50 -3.69 11.45
C ALA A 260 6.42 -4.10 12.47
N THR A 261 6.55 -3.64 13.72
CA THR A 261 5.56 -3.91 14.76
C THR A 261 4.23 -3.23 14.45
N GLU A 262 4.26 -1.96 14.04
CA GLU A 262 3.06 -1.21 13.66
C GLU A 262 2.40 -1.82 12.41
N LEU A 263 3.18 -2.26 11.41
CA LEU A 263 2.65 -2.99 10.25
C LEU A 263 1.95 -4.28 10.65
N LEU A 264 2.52 -5.04 11.61
CA LEU A 264 1.89 -6.23 12.17
C LEU A 264 0.59 -5.90 12.89
N GLN A 265 0.57 -4.85 13.69
CA GLN A 265 -0.64 -4.39 14.40
C GLN A 265 -1.72 -3.98 13.41
N LEU A 266 -1.36 -3.23 12.38
CA LEU A 266 -2.29 -2.81 11.33
C LEU A 266 -2.85 -4.02 10.57
N ALA A 267 -2.00 -4.96 10.14
CA ALA A 267 -2.43 -6.19 9.49
C ALA A 267 -3.37 -7.01 10.36
N TRP A 268 -3.09 -7.10 11.67
CA TRP A 268 -3.94 -7.81 12.62
C TRP A 268 -5.30 -7.13 12.81
N ARG A 269 -5.34 -5.79 12.90
CA ARG A 269 -6.61 -5.04 12.99
C ARG A 269 -7.49 -5.24 11.76
N LEU A 270 -6.87 -5.32 10.58
CA LEU A 270 -7.57 -5.39 9.30
C LEU A 270 -7.72 -6.83 8.75
N ARG A 271 -7.30 -7.87 9.51
CA ARG A 271 -7.28 -9.25 9.00
C ARG A 271 -8.67 -9.77 8.56
N ASP A 272 -9.72 -9.34 9.25
CA ASP A 272 -11.10 -9.76 9.01
C ASP A 272 -11.87 -8.76 8.11
N LEU A 273 -11.20 -7.68 7.63
CA LEU A 273 -11.83 -6.68 6.78
C LEU A 273 -12.11 -7.27 5.40
N PRO A 274 -13.39 -7.39 4.98
CA PRO A 274 -13.70 -7.96 3.67
C PRO A 274 -13.28 -7.02 2.53
N PRO A 275 -12.99 -7.56 1.32
CA PRO A 275 -12.49 -6.76 0.19
C PRO A 275 -13.44 -5.68 -0.30
N ASP A 276 -14.75 -5.83 -0.11
CA ASP A 276 -15.77 -4.84 -0.44
C ASP A 276 -15.78 -3.63 0.52
N ARG A 277 -15.09 -3.74 1.65
CA ARG A 277 -14.83 -2.63 2.58
C ARG A 277 -13.51 -1.91 2.31
N THR A 278 -12.81 -2.28 1.26
CA THR A 278 -11.68 -1.52 0.74
C THR A 278 -12.09 -0.82 -0.55
N GLU A 279 -11.71 0.44 -0.71
CA GLU A 279 -12.03 1.22 -1.90
C GLU A 279 -10.76 1.85 -2.50
N PHE A 280 -10.64 1.79 -3.81
CA PHE A 280 -9.48 2.28 -4.56
C PHE A 280 -9.90 3.37 -5.54
N ALA A 281 -9.25 4.52 -5.47
CA ALA A 281 -9.44 5.60 -6.42
C ALA A 281 -8.10 6.18 -6.87
N THR A 282 -8.12 6.94 -7.94
CA THR A 282 -7.07 7.91 -8.28
C THR A 282 -7.63 9.29 -7.98
N VAL A 283 -6.82 10.19 -7.41
CA VAL A 283 -7.26 11.57 -7.18
C VAL A 283 -7.89 12.15 -8.45
N PRO A 284 -9.00 12.89 -8.36
CA PRO A 284 -9.62 13.49 -9.52
C PRO A 284 -8.65 14.39 -10.31
N VAL A 285 -8.51 14.13 -11.61
CA VAL A 285 -7.61 14.83 -12.51
C VAL A 285 -8.40 15.61 -13.54
N ARG A 286 -8.17 16.90 -13.62
CA ARG A 286 -8.80 17.78 -14.64
C ARG A 286 -8.23 17.49 -16.04
N GLY A 287 -6.91 17.35 -16.14
CA GLY A 287 -6.21 17.16 -17.42
C GLY A 287 -4.73 17.46 -17.33
N PHE A 288 -4.07 17.50 -18.49
CA PHE A 288 -2.69 17.95 -18.58
C PHE A 288 -2.64 19.49 -18.52
N ASN A 289 -1.66 20.00 -17.80
CA ASN A 289 -1.33 21.42 -17.84
C ASN A 289 -0.49 21.73 -19.09
N PRO A 290 -0.43 22.99 -19.52
CA PRO A 290 0.59 23.44 -20.47
C PRO A 290 2.00 23.09 -19.96
N ASP A 291 2.92 22.85 -20.89
CA ASP A 291 4.30 22.56 -20.52
C ASP A 291 4.93 23.73 -19.76
N ILE A 292 5.54 23.39 -18.63
CA ILE A 292 6.21 24.33 -17.74
C ILE A 292 7.70 24.23 -17.99
N ALA A 293 8.35 25.36 -18.25
CA ALA A 293 9.78 25.40 -18.49
C ALA A 293 10.57 24.76 -17.33
N GLY A 294 11.42 23.80 -17.64
CA GLY A 294 12.20 23.05 -16.65
C GLY A 294 11.45 21.90 -15.93
N VAL A 295 10.12 21.83 -16.04
CA VAL A 295 9.28 20.76 -15.41
C VAL A 295 8.68 19.84 -16.47
N GLY A 296 8.31 20.38 -17.64
CA GLY A 296 7.66 19.67 -18.72
C GLY A 296 6.14 19.49 -18.46
N SER A 297 5.56 18.45 -19.08
CA SER A 297 4.13 18.15 -18.96
C SER A 297 3.78 17.66 -17.56
N THR A 298 2.74 18.22 -16.98
CA THR A 298 2.23 17.90 -15.64
C THR A 298 0.74 17.62 -15.67
N LEU A 299 0.22 17.00 -14.62
CA LEU A 299 -1.20 16.77 -14.41
C LEU A 299 -1.77 17.81 -13.43
N GLY A 300 -2.86 18.46 -13.83
CA GLY A 300 -3.66 19.29 -12.93
C GLY A 300 -4.76 18.46 -12.28
N TRP A 301 -4.90 18.56 -10.97
CA TRP A 301 -6.05 17.99 -10.29
C TRP A 301 -7.31 18.77 -10.63
N ASP A 302 -8.45 18.11 -10.58
CA ASP A 302 -9.74 18.75 -10.44
C ASP A 302 -9.86 19.23 -8.99
N GLU A 303 -9.73 20.54 -8.78
CA GLU A 303 -9.57 21.12 -7.44
C GLU A 303 -10.79 20.84 -6.54
N GLU A 304 -12.00 20.95 -7.10
CA GLU A 304 -13.24 20.71 -6.37
C GLU A 304 -13.39 19.21 -6.00
N GLY A 305 -13.23 18.33 -7.00
CA GLY A 305 -13.33 16.90 -6.77
C GLY A 305 -12.21 16.36 -5.85
N ALA A 306 -11.00 16.87 -5.99
CA ALA A 306 -9.88 16.49 -5.09
C ALA A 306 -10.16 16.98 -3.65
N ALA A 307 -10.63 18.23 -3.49
CA ALA A 307 -10.99 18.75 -2.18
C ALA A 307 -12.09 17.92 -1.52
N GLU A 308 -13.10 17.46 -2.28
CA GLU A 308 -14.16 16.60 -1.77
C GLU A 308 -13.62 15.24 -1.31
N VAL A 309 -12.76 14.59 -2.11
CA VAL A 309 -12.11 13.33 -1.74
C VAL A 309 -11.37 13.49 -0.41
N PHE A 310 -10.51 14.50 -0.29
CA PHE A 310 -9.70 14.68 0.92
C PHE A 310 -10.52 15.19 2.12
N ARG A 311 -11.60 15.95 1.88
CA ARG A 311 -12.52 16.33 2.94
C ARG A 311 -13.21 15.11 3.55
N ARG A 312 -13.67 14.16 2.73
CA ARG A 312 -14.28 12.91 3.23
C ARG A 312 -13.31 12.07 4.04
N LEU A 313 -12.08 11.92 3.57
CA LEU A 313 -11.06 11.20 4.34
C LEU A 313 -10.76 11.90 5.67
N ARG A 314 -10.74 13.25 5.70
CA ARG A 314 -10.56 14.02 6.93
C ARG A 314 -11.72 13.85 7.93
N GLU A 315 -12.92 13.65 7.43
CA GLU A 315 -14.14 13.41 8.20
C GLU A 315 -14.38 11.91 8.49
N ASP A 316 -13.42 11.07 8.18
CA ASP A 316 -13.53 9.59 8.26
C ASP A 316 -14.77 9.04 7.53
N ARG A 317 -15.06 9.55 6.35
CA ARG A 317 -16.19 9.17 5.51
C ARG A 317 -15.74 8.43 4.25
N PRO A 318 -16.58 7.54 3.68
CA PRO A 318 -16.29 6.86 2.42
C PRO A 318 -15.97 7.85 1.29
N LEU A 319 -15.18 7.41 0.31
CA LEU A 319 -14.90 8.20 -0.89
C LEU A 319 -16.18 8.65 -1.60
N PRO A 320 -16.18 9.80 -2.30
CA PRO A 320 -17.33 10.23 -3.08
C PRO A 320 -17.62 9.23 -4.21
N ALA A 321 -18.90 9.08 -4.58
CA ALA A 321 -19.27 8.30 -5.75
C ALA A 321 -18.78 8.98 -7.04
N ALA A 322 -18.69 8.22 -8.14
CA ALA A 322 -18.15 8.74 -9.40
C ALA A 322 -18.97 9.90 -10.01
N ASP A 323 -20.25 9.95 -9.73
CA ASP A 323 -21.17 11.00 -10.20
C ASP A 323 -21.16 12.27 -9.31
N GLU A 324 -20.53 12.19 -8.15
CA GLU A 324 -20.31 13.34 -7.25
C GLU A 324 -19.05 14.14 -7.64
N VAL A 325 -18.26 13.67 -8.60
CA VAL A 325 -17.00 14.29 -9.04
C VAL A 325 -17.09 14.65 -10.52
N ALA A 326 -16.66 15.86 -10.87
CA ALA A 326 -16.69 16.32 -12.26
C ALA A 326 -15.89 15.39 -13.20
N PRO A 327 -16.36 15.17 -14.43
CA PRO A 327 -15.67 14.30 -15.37
C PRO A 327 -14.33 14.90 -15.80
N SER A 328 -13.27 14.08 -15.79
CA SER A 328 -11.96 14.47 -16.30
C SER A 328 -11.99 14.74 -17.81
N LYS A 329 -11.19 15.70 -18.27
CA LYS A 329 -10.93 15.93 -19.71
C LYS A 329 -10.16 14.78 -20.36
N ILE A 330 -9.55 13.92 -19.53
CA ILE A 330 -8.82 12.72 -19.96
C ILE A 330 -9.67 11.51 -19.56
N SER A 331 -10.29 10.84 -20.52
CA SER A 331 -11.23 9.72 -20.27
C SER A 331 -10.60 8.57 -19.46
N VAL A 332 -9.31 8.27 -19.67
CA VAL A 332 -8.58 7.23 -18.92
C VAL A 332 -8.27 7.64 -17.48
N ALA A 333 -8.34 8.93 -17.17
CA ALA A 333 -8.13 9.51 -15.85
C ALA A 333 -9.45 9.82 -15.12
N ALA A 334 -10.59 9.39 -15.68
CA ALA A 334 -11.89 9.60 -15.04
C ALA A 334 -11.86 9.04 -13.61
N TYR A 335 -12.34 9.83 -12.67
CA TYR A 335 -12.50 9.40 -11.29
C TYR A 335 -13.53 8.26 -11.23
N ARG A 336 -13.08 7.10 -10.77
CA ARG A 336 -13.91 5.89 -10.65
C ARG A 336 -13.44 5.12 -9.45
N PRO A 337 -14.02 5.36 -8.28
CA PRO A 337 -13.74 4.53 -7.12
C PRO A 337 -14.19 3.09 -7.41
N ALA A 338 -13.39 2.14 -6.97
CA ALA A 338 -13.62 0.73 -7.21
C ALA A 338 -13.46 -0.06 -5.91
N PRO A 339 -14.47 -0.86 -5.50
CA PRO A 339 -14.31 -1.73 -4.35
C PRO A 339 -13.22 -2.76 -4.61
N GLY A 340 -12.43 -3.08 -3.60
CA GLY A 340 -11.32 -4.04 -3.71
C GLY A 340 -11.78 -5.39 -4.26
N ALA A 341 -12.98 -5.84 -3.89
CA ALA A 341 -13.56 -7.09 -4.41
C ALA A 341 -13.62 -7.13 -5.95
N SER A 342 -13.83 -5.98 -6.63
CA SER A 342 -13.85 -5.90 -8.09
C SER A 342 -12.47 -5.97 -8.75
N LEU A 343 -11.40 -5.86 -7.96
CA LEU A 343 -10.01 -5.88 -8.41
C LEU A 343 -9.33 -7.23 -8.18
N ILE A 344 -9.99 -8.17 -7.52
CA ILE A 344 -9.48 -9.53 -7.28
C ILE A 344 -9.44 -10.30 -8.59
N CYS A 345 -8.36 -11.02 -8.81
CA CYS A 345 -8.22 -11.93 -9.94
C CYS A 345 -9.09 -13.19 -9.74
N PRO A 346 -9.78 -13.66 -10.78
CA PRO A 346 -10.57 -14.90 -10.74
C PRO A 346 -9.69 -16.14 -10.59
#